data_e7f6da7e3374bcbc5502eb6e0c0b8350
#
_entry.id   e7f6da7e3374bcbc5502eb6e0c0b8350
#
_cell.length_a   1.000
_cell.length_b   1.000
_cell.length_c   1.000
_cell.angle_alpha   90.00
_cell.angle_beta   90.00
_cell.angle_gamma   90.00
#
_symmetry.space_group_name_H-M   'P 1'
#
loop_
_entity.id
_entity.type
_entity.pdbx_description
1 polymer ?
#
loop_
_entity_poly.entity_id
_entity_poly.type
_entity_poly.pdbx_seq_one_letter_code
_entity_poly.pdbx_strand_id
1 'polypeptide(L)'
;MRKLLTSIMAISMGVALSSCQHLEKPKSIIFNELTEQEKADGIMTPDVLLKLRRISGSALSPDGKTVVYSVSNQDVENNTTFSNLFVASVGDSVSVNITSTNKKQNHSPAWSSDGNFIFFLGSTDTAGTQVFSITADGKDKKQITEVEGGVGGFVVSPKGDKILYNISVKVDSTKDDLYPKYGKSTAKIYDDLMVRHWDYWLDGTYNHIFVADLEKGKAKNAIDINKGEAWDTPMASDFDISSVVWNHAGTQIAYSSKKIHGMEYAVTTNSDIYI
;
A
#
# COMPACT_ATOMS: atom_id res chain seq x y z
N MET A 1 -35.68 1.32 -76.56
CA MET A 1 -34.43 0.77 -76.03
C MET A 1 -34.20 1.33 -74.67
N ARG A 2 -34.57 0.60 -73.58
CA ARG A 2 -34.38 0.95 -72.22
C ARG A 2 -33.36 -0.04 -71.58
N LYS A 3 -32.21 0.47 -71.13
CA LYS A 3 -31.23 -0.32 -70.44
C LYS A 3 -31.62 -0.37 -68.96
N LEU A 4 -31.88 -1.57 -68.47
CA LEU A 4 -31.97 -1.87 -67.01
C LEU A 4 -30.55 -1.86 -66.41
N LEU A 5 -30.32 -1.02 -65.42
CA LEU A 5 -29.16 -1.14 -64.51
C LEU A 5 -29.58 -1.94 -63.26
N THR A 6 -29.01 -3.10 -63.13
CA THR A 6 -29.12 -3.92 -61.95
C THR A 6 -28.02 -3.50 -60.93
N SER A 7 -28.41 -2.86 -59.84
CA SER A 7 -27.49 -2.59 -58.69
C SER A 7 -27.31 -3.85 -57.84
N ILE A 8 -26.11 -4.37 -57.80
CA ILE A 8 -25.71 -5.42 -56.90
C ILE A 8 -25.26 -4.75 -55.58
N MET A 9 -26.03 -4.96 -54.54
CA MET A 9 -25.70 -4.51 -53.18
C MET A 9 -24.82 -5.57 -52.51
N ALA A 10 -23.52 -5.31 -52.44
CA ALA A 10 -22.57 -6.18 -51.71
C ALA A 10 -22.69 -5.88 -50.23
N ILE A 11 -23.23 -6.83 -49.47
CA ILE A 11 -23.21 -6.82 -47.99
C ILE A 11 -21.83 -7.29 -47.57
N SER A 12 -20.98 -6.36 -47.13
CA SER A 12 -19.72 -6.69 -46.47
C SER A 12 -20.00 -7.09 -45.01
N MET A 13 -19.99 -8.39 -44.76
CA MET A 13 -19.91 -8.93 -43.39
C MET A 13 -18.54 -8.59 -42.81
N GLY A 14 -18.48 -7.55 -42.00
CA GLY A 14 -17.30 -7.24 -41.21
C GLY A 14 -17.13 -8.27 -40.12
N VAL A 15 -16.22 -9.22 -40.32
CA VAL A 15 -15.72 -10.10 -39.25
C VAL A 15 -14.89 -9.24 -38.30
N ALA A 16 -15.45 -8.91 -37.17
CA ALA A 16 -14.70 -8.33 -36.07
C ALA A 16 -13.71 -9.40 -35.53
N LEU A 17 -12.50 -9.37 -36.08
CA LEU A 17 -11.37 -10.07 -35.47
C LEU A 17 -11.08 -9.39 -34.12
N SER A 18 -11.59 -9.99 -33.05
CA SER A 18 -11.13 -9.70 -31.69
C SER A 18 -9.64 -10.02 -31.67
N SER A 19 -8.82 -9.00 -31.86
CA SER A 19 -7.38 -9.10 -31.66
C SER A 19 -7.15 -9.30 -30.16
N CYS A 20 -6.95 -10.55 -29.73
CA CYS A 20 -6.20 -10.82 -28.51
C CYS A 20 -4.84 -10.15 -28.69
N GLN A 21 -4.70 -8.93 -28.20
CA GLN A 21 -3.38 -8.33 -28.03
C GLN A 21 -2.62 -9.23 -27.07
N HIS A 22 -1.69 -10.00 -27.60
CA HIS A 22 -0.64 -10.61 -26.80
C HIS A 22 0.07 -9.45 -26.09
N LEU A 23 -0.22 -9.29 -24.79
CA LEU A 23 0.57 -8.45 -23.91
C LEU A 23 2.00 -8.97 -23.99
N GLU A 24 2.91 -8.21 -24.59
CA GLU A 24 4.33 -8.51 -24.49
C GLU A 24 4.65 -8.58 -23.01
N LYS A 25 5.06 -9.78 -22.57
CA LYS A 25 5.46 -9.99 -21.17
C LYS A 25 6.61 -9.03 -20.88
N PRO A 26 6.46 -8.08 -19.93
CA PRO A 26 7.59 -7.29 -19.49
C PRO A 26 8.65 -8.30 -19.02
N LYS A 27 9.91 -8.12 -19.48
CA LYS A 27 11.03 -8.94 -19.01
C LYS A 27 11.08 -8.83 -17.50
N SER A 28 10.61 -9.85 -16.80
CA SER A 28 10.76 -9.91 -15.35
C SER A 28 12.26 -9.97 -15.08
N ILE A 29 12.82 -8.95 -14.45
CA ILE A 29 14.15 -9.06 -13.87
C ILE A 29 14.00 -10.03 -12.71
N ILE A 30 14.42 -11.27 -12.94
CA ILE A 30 14.43 -12.29 -11.91
C ILE A 30 15.72 -12.05 -11.13
N PHE A 31 15.56 -11.41 -9.97
CA PHE A 31 16.65 -11.33 -9.02
C PHE A 31 16.68 -12.62 -8.21
N ASN A 32 17.86 -13.18 -8.00
CA ASN A 32 18.11 -14.32 -7.11
C ASN A 32 17.32 -15.60 -7.46
N GLU A 33 17.52 -16.14 -8.67
CA GLU A 33 17.05 -17.49 -8.96
C GLU A 33 17.93 -18.55 -8.26
N LEU A 34 17.26 -19.62 -7.82
CA LEU A 34 17.97 -20.82 -7.40
C LEU A 34 18.69 -21.44 -8.58
N THR A 35 19.94 -21.80 -8.39
CA THR A 35 20.68 -22.58 -9.37
C THR A 35 20.10 -24.01 -9.50
N GLU A 36 20.35 -24.67 -10.61
CA GLU A 36 19.91 -26.07 -10.78
C GLU A 36 20.53 -27.01 -9.73
N GLN A 37 21.75 -26.71 -9.26
CA GLN A 37 22.38 -27.46 -8.19
C GLN A 37 21.66 -27.26 -6.85
N GLU A 38 21.32 -26.03 -6.48
CA GLU A 38 20.56 -25.73 -5.26
C GLU A 38 19.17 -26.40 -5.25
N LYS A 39 18.51 -26.45 -6.42
CA LYS A 39 17.26 -27.20 -6.58
C LYS A 39 17.42 -28.68 -6.41
N ALA A 40 18.51 -29.25 -7.01
CA ALA A 40 18.79 -30.69 -6.97
C ALA A 40 19.20 -31.13 -5.55
N ASP A 41 20.00 -30.35 -4.85
CA ASP A 41 20.45 -30.65 -3.49
C ASP A 41 19.32 -30.66 -2.49
N GLY A 42 18.29 -29.82 -2.69
CA GLY A 42 17.14 -29.71 -1.81
C GLY A 42 17.47 -29.24 -0.39
N ILE A 43 18.60 -28.60 -0.17
CA ILE A 43 19.09 -28.17 1.13
C ILE A 43 18.78 -26.69 1.31
N MET A 44 18.09 -26.34 2.40
CA MET A 44 17.81 -24.96 2.78
C MET A 44 19.03 -24.35 3.49
N THR A 45 19.93 -23.75 2.70
CA THR A 45 21.02 -22.94 3.23
C THR A 45 20.56 -21.49 3.47
N PRO A 46 21.29 -20.66 4.24
CA PRO A 46 20.99 -19.23 4.35
C PRO A 46 20.91 -18.52 2.98
N ASP A 47 21.77 -18.84 2.05
CA ASP A 47 21.78 -18.26 0.70
C ASP A 47 20.53 -18.67 -0.09
N VAL A 48 20.11 -19.93 -0.01
CA VAL A 48 18.86 -20.41 -0.61
C VAL A 48 17.67 -19.69 -0.01
N LEU A 49 17.62 -19.54 1.33
CA LEU A 49 16.53 -18.85 2.01
C LEU A 49 16.40 -17.39 1.56
N LEU A 50 17.50 -16.69 1.38
CA LEU A 50 17.53 -15.30 0.93
C LEU A 50 17.15 -15.13 -0.56
N LYS A 51 17.31 -16.18 -1.37
CA LYS A 51 16.86 -16.21 -2.76
C LYS A 51 15.36 -16.45 -2.91
N LEU A 52 14.69 -17.00 -1.90
CA LEU A 52 13.26 -17.26 -1.97
C LEU A 52 12.46 -15.97 -1.93
N ARG A 53 11.64 -15.79 -2.94
CA ARG A 53 10.67 -14.66 -2.99
C ARG A 53 9.52 -14.91 -2.04
N ARG A 54 9.01 -13.85 -1.42
CA ARG A 54 7.90 -13.92 -0.48
C ARG A 54 6.69 -13.20 -1.03
N ILE A 55 5.57 -13.93 -1.11
CA ILE A 55 4.27 -13.35 -1.45
C ILE A 55 3.70 -12.74 -0.17
N SER A 56 3.21 -11.52 -0.28
CA SER A 56 2.53 -10.81 0.80
C SER A 56 1.45 -9.89 0.24
N GLY A 57 0.45 -9.53 1.05
CA GLY A 57 -0.62 -8.63 0.68
C GLY A 57 -1.29 -9.01 -0.63
N SER A 58 -2.47 -9.58 -0.59
CA SER A 58 -3.24 -9.94 -1.77
C SER A 58 -4.64 -9.37 -1.72
N ALA A 59 -5.20 -9.04 -2.89
CA ALA A 59 -6.57 -8.58 -3.04
C ALA A 59 -7.22 -9.17 -4.29
N LEU A 60 -8.45 -9.64 -4.13
CA LEU A 60 -9.27 -10.14 -5.24
C LEU A 60 -10.03 -8.97 -5.87
N SER A 61 -10.11 -8.94 -7.20
CA SER A 61 -10.91 -7.94 -7.91
C SER A 61 -12.41 -8.05 -7.56
N PRO A 62 -13.19 -6.98 -7.66
CA PRO A 62 -14.61 -6.99 -7.32
C PRO A 62 -15.44 -8.01 -8.11
N ASP A 63 -15.03 -8.36 -9.32
CA ASP A 63 -15.67 -9.38 -10.16
C ASP A 63 -15.20 -10.82 -9.85
N GLY A 64 -14.25 -10.98 -8.92
CA GLY A 64 -13.72 -12.28 -8.50
C GLY A 64 -12.81 -12.98 -9.50
N LYS A 65 -12.38 -12.31 -10.58
CA LYS A 65 -11.65 -12.97 -11.68
C LYS A 65 -10.15 -12.74 -11.67
N THR A 66 -9.68 -11.70 -10.97
CA THR A 66 -8.27 -11.30 -10.98
C THR A 66 -7.77 -11.12 -9.57
N VAL A 67 -6.60 -11.64 -9.26
CA VAL A 67 -5.90 -11.40 -8.00
C VAL A 67 -4.71 -10.49 -8.25
N VAL A 68 -4.53 -9.48 -7.40
CA VAL A 68 -3.29 -8.73 -7.28
C VAL A 68 -2.59 -9.12 -5.98
N TYR A 69 -1.26 -9.23 -6.01
CA TYR A 69 -0.46 -9.55 -4.84
C TYR A 69 0.93 -8.93 -4.93
N SER A 70 1.57 -8.73 -3.80
CA SER A 70 2.95 -8.24 -3.76
C SER A 70 3.93 -9.40 -3.60
N VAL A 71 5.09 -9.27 -4.25
CA VAL A 71 6.20 -10.21 -4.14
C VAL A 71 7.44 -9.44 -3.70
N SER A 72 7.97 -9.76 -2.54
CA SER A 72 9.21 -9.18 -2.03
C SER A 72 10.42 -10.04 -2.36
N ASN A 73 11.53 -9.36 -2.60
CA ASN A 73 12.84 -9.93 -2.92
C ASN A 73 13.90 -9.30 -2.01
N GLN A 74 14.87 -10.09 -1.60
CA GLN A 74 16.02 -9.61 -0.84
C GLN A 74 17.14 -9.18 -1.79
N ASP A 75 17.67 -7.98 -1.61
CA ASP A 75 18.92 -7.52 -2.21
C ASP A 75 20.02 -7.64 -1.14
N VAL A 76 20.66 -8.80 -1.13
CA VAL A 76 21.66 -9.15 -0.09
C VAL A 76 22.87 -8.22 -0.15
N GLU A 77 23.30 -7.86 -1.36
CA GLU A 77 24.46 -7.00 -1.57
C GLU A 77 24.27 -5.61 -0.95
N ASN A 78 23.07 -5.04 -1.09
CA ASN A 78 22.74 -3.72 -0.55
C ASN A 78 22.03 -3.79 0.81
N ASN A 79 21.83 -4.99 1.36
CA ASN A 79 21.09 -5.24 2.60
C ASN A 79 19.71 -4.53 2.61
N THR A 80 18.98 -4.67 1.52
CA THR A 80 17.66 -4.06 1.35
C THR A 80 16.64 -5.07 0.84
N THR A 81 15.37 -4.73 0.98
CA THR A 81 14.25 -5.49 0.39
C THR A 81 13.51 -4.59 -0.59
N PHE A 82 13.09 -5.13 -1.71
CA PHE A 82 12.19 -4.46 -2.64
C PHE A 82 11.00 -5.35 -2.97
N SER A 83 9.89 -4.75 -3.35
CA SER A 83 8.66 -5.48 -3.68
C SER A 83 7.99 -4.94 -4.93
N ASN A 84 7.33 -5.84 -5.65
CA ASN A 84 6.56 -5.51 -6.85
C ASN A 84 5.18 -6.14 -6.79
N LEU A 85 4.22 -5.51 -7.48
CA LEU A 85 2.88 -6.04 -7.63
C LEU A 85 2.77 -6.92 -8.87
N PHE A 86 2.09 -8.02 -8.68
CA PHE A 86 1.77 -8.98 -9.74
C PHE A 86 0.27 -9.16 -9.83
N VAL A 87 -0.22 -9.37 -11.04
CA VAL A 87 -1.62 -9.71 -11.33
C VAL A 87 -1.68 -11.07 -11.97
N ALA A 88 -2.68 -11.86 -11.59
CA ALA A 88 -2.98 -13.15 -12.23
C ALA A 88 -4.49 -13.34 -12.33
N SER A 89 -4.95 -14.02 -13.37
CA SER A 89 -6.33 -14.48 -13.46
C SER A 89 -6.54 -15.64 -12.50
N VAL A 90 -7.69 -15.67 -11.85
CA VAL A 90 -8.06 -16.79 -10.97
C VAL A 90 -8.11 -18.09 -11.76
N GLY A 91 -7.36 -19.09 -11.30
CA GLY A 91 -7.23 -20.37 -12.00
C GLY A 91 -6.15 -20.43 -13.08
N ASP A 92 -5.45 -19.32 -13.37
CA ASP A 92 -4.30 -19.30 -14.27
C ASP A 92 -2.98 -19.45 -13.47
N SER A 93 -1.99 -20.05 -14.08
CA SER A 93 -0.62 -20.16 -13.53
C SER A 93 0.30 -19.00 -13.96
N VAL A 94 -0.18 -18.11 -14.84
CA VAL A 94 0.60 -17.00 -15.37
C VAL A 94 0.31 -15.73 -14.59
N SER A 95 1.36 -15.08 -14.11
CA SER A 95 1.27 -13.76 -13.46
C SER A 95 2.10 -12.71 -14.20
N VAL A 96 1.64 -11.46 -14.16
CA VAL A 96 2.29 -10.33 -14.80
C VAL A 96 2.71 -9.31 -13.75
N ASN A 97 3.97 -8.88 -13.78
CA ASN A 97 4.45 -7.77 -12.97
C ASN A 97 3.89 -6.46 -13.55
N ILE A 98 3.12 -5.71 -12.75
CA ILE A 98 2.49 -4.45 -13.15
C ILE A 98 3.20 -3.22 -12.61
N THR A 99 4.15 -3.37 -11.68
CA THR A 99 4.99 -2.28 -11.21
C THR A 99 6.38 -2.39 -11.81
N SER A 100 7.12 -1.29 -11.83
CA SER A 100 8.42 -1.27 -12.46
C SER A 100 9.44 -2.10 -11.67
N THR A 101 10.48 -2.55 -12.38
CA THR A 101 11.59 -3.35 -11.86
C THR A 101 12.65 -2.54 -11.10
N ASN A 102 12.35 -1.33 -10.66
CA ASN A 102 13.30 -0.35 -10.15
C ASN A 102 13.63 -0.49 -8.64
N LYS A 103 13.74 -1.69 -8.11
CA LYS A 103 14.14 -1.96 -6.72
C LYS A 103 13.46 -1.07 -5.65
N LYS A 104 12.21 -0.65 -5.87
CA LYS A 104 11.40 0.11 -4.92
C LYS A 104 10.45 -0.81 -4.16
N GLN A 105 9.90 -0.33 -3.06
CA GLN A 105 8.85 -1.01 -2.33
C GLN A 105 7.51 -0.68 -2.98
N ASN A 106 6.76 -1.71 -3.40
CA ASN A 106 5.37 -1.60 -3.86
C ASN A 106 4.60 -2.74 -3.21
N HIS A 107 3.71 -2.43 -2.26
CA HIS A 107 3.04 -3.42 -1.43
C HIS A 107 1.63 -2.99 -1.01
N SER A 108 0.93 -3.82 -0.24
CA SER A 108 -0.42 -3.55 0.29
C SER A 108 -1.42 -3.16 -0.81
N PRO A 109 -1.59 -3.98 -1.86
CA PRO A 109 -2.52 -3.65 -2.93
C PRO A 109 -3.98 -3.75 -2.47
N ALA A 110 -4.82 -2.86 -3.00
CA ALA A 110 -6.27 -2.88 -2.84
C ALA A 110 -6.95 -2.48 -4.15
N TRP A 111 -8.00 -3.17 -4.55
CA TRP A 111 -8.78 -2.80 -5.72
C TRP A 111 -9.70 -1.60 -5.43
N SER A 112 -9.90 -0.76 -6.43
CA SER A 112 -11.03 0.16 -6.44
C SER A 112 -12.35 -0.63 -6.51
N SER A 113 -13.43 -0.07 -5.98
CA SER A 113 -14.74 -0.72 -5.97
C SER A 113 -15.30 -1.00 -7.37
N ASP A 114 -14.91 -0.22 -8.35
CA ASP A 114 -15.27 -0.40 -9.76
C ASP A 114 -14.33 -1.36 -10.54
N GLY A 115 -13.26 -1.84 -9.89
CA GLY A 115 -12.28 -2.76 -10.49
C GLY A 115 -11.35 -2.13 -11.53
N ASN A 116 -11.38 -0.80 -11.73
CA ASN A 116 -10.60 -0.14 -12.77
C ASN A 116 -9.14 0.13 -12.34
N PHE A 117 -8.91 0.29 -11.04
CA PHE A 117 -7.60 0.64 -10.48
C PHE A 117 -7.21 -0.28 -9.33
N ILE A 118 -5.91 -0.39 -9.13
CA ILE A 118 -5.28 -0.99 -7.97
C ILE A 118 -4.56 0.13 -7.24
N PHE A 119 -4.97 0.40 -6.00
CA PHE A 119 -4.26 1.27 -5.07
C PHE A 119 -3.19 0.47 -4.34
N PHE A 120 -2.08 1.10 -4.00
CA PHE A 120 -0.99 0.43 -3.29
C PHE A 120 -0.04 1.42 -2.60
N LEU A 121 0.72 0.94 -1.65
CA LEU A 121 1.81 1.69 -1.03
C LEU A 121 3.07 1.54 -1.87
N GLY A 122 3.68 2.67 -2.22
CA GLY A 122 4.91 2.72 -3.00
C GLY A 122 5.93 3.67 -2.36
N SER A 123 7.21 3.24 -2.29
CA SER A 123 8.28 4.13 -1.83
C SER A 123 8.60 5.21 -2.86
N THR A 124 8.90 6.41 -2.36
CA THR A 124 9.42 7.53 -3.16
C THR A 124 10.90 7.76 -2.83
N ASP A 125 11.56 8.64 -3.57
CA ASP A 125 12.98 8.92 -3.33
C ASP A 125 13.20 9.89 -2.15
N THR A 126 12.21 10.71 -1.80
CA THR A 126 12.36 11.81 -0.84
C THR A 126 11.28 11.90 0.22
N ALA A 127 10.04 11.48 -0.09
CA ALA A 127 8.87 11.74 0.74
C ALA A 127 8.35 10.48 1.48
N GLY A 128 9.19 9.44 1.64
CA GLY A 128 8.76 8.20 2.28
C GLY A 128 7.76 7.41 1.42
N THR A 129 6.96 6.57 2.06
CA THR A 129 5.94 5.74 1.41
C THR A 129 4.69 6.56 1.11
N GLN A 130 4.16 6.43 -0.10
CA GLN A 130 2.94 7.15 -0.53
C GLN A 130 1.92 6.17 -1.12
N VAL A 131 0.66 6.57 -1.17
CA VAL A 131 -0.36 5.82 -1.91
C VAL A 131 -0.26 6.14 -3.38
N PHE A 132 -0.30 5.11 -4.20
CA PHE A 132 -0.36 5.18 -5.66
C PHE A 132 -1.59 4.45 -6.17
N SER A 133 -1.99 4.74 -7.40
CA SER A 133 -2.92 3.93 -8.19
C SER A 133 -2.28 3.51 -9.50
N ILE A 134 -2.72 2.36 -10.05
CA ILE A 134 -2.27 1.81 -11.32
C ILE A 134 -3.40 0.98 -11.92
N THR A 135 -3.48 0.86 -13.24
CA THR A 135 -4.39 -0.08 -13.89
C THR A 135 -3.83 -1.52 -13.86
N ALA A 136 -4.69 -2.52 -14.00
CA ALA A 136 -4.28 -3.93 -13.95
C ALA A 136 -3.28 -4.34 -15.07
N ASP A 137 -3.20 -3.57 -16.13
CA ASP A 137 -2.23 -3.74 -17.23
C ASP A 137 -0.90 -3.01 -16.98
N GLY A 138 -0.73 -2.39 -15.80
CA GLY A 138 0.49 -1.70 -15.41
C GLY A 138 0.67 -0.30 -15.98
N LYS A 139 -0.41 0.29 -16.53
CA LYS A 139 -0.39 1.65 -17.06
C LYS A 139 -1.00 2.66 -16.08
N ASP A 140 -0.99 3.93 -16.46
CA ASP A 140 -1.63 5.04 -15.73
C ASP A 140 -1.28 5.12 -14.25
N LYS A 141 -0.03 4.82 -13.90
CA LYS A 141 0.45 4.95 -12.53
C LYS A 141 0.39 6.41 -12.09
N LYS A 142 -0.30 6.68 -10.97
CA LYS A 142 -0.45 8.01 -10.39
C LYS A 142 -0.14 7.96 -8.90
N GLN A 143 0.55 8.98 -8.40
CA GLN A 143 0.71 9.19 -6.96
C GLN A 143 -0.53 9.89 -6.42
N ILE A 144 -1.16 9.33 -5.39
CA ILE A 144 -2.42 9.80 -4.79
C ILE A 144 -2.15 10.76 -3.63
N THR A 145 -1.21 10.41 -2.75
CA THR A 145 -0.84 11.21 -1.57
C THR A 145 0.51 11.88 -1.76
N GLU A 146 0.68 13.06 -1.14
CA GLU A 146 1.94 13.81 -1.06
C GLU A 146 2.13 14.26 0.39
N VAL A 147 2.42 13.31 1.27
CA VAL A 147 2.55 13.53 2.71
C VAL A 147 4.04 13.52 3.07
N GLU A 148 4.51 14.55 3.75
CA GLU A 148 5.87 14.60 4.29
C GLU A 148 6.05 13.47 5.32
N GLY A 149 7.16 12.74 5.23
CA GLY A 149 7.38 11.54 6.06
C GLY A 149 6.66 10.28 5.57
N GLY A 150 5.68 10.42 4.68
CA GLY A 150 4.95 9.30 4.11
C GLY A 150 3.70 8.89 4.90
N VAL A 151 3.06 7.82 4.42
CA VAL A 151 1.87 7.22 5.03
C VAL A 151 2.16 5.78 5.48
N GLY A 152 1.57 5.36 6.61
CA GLY A 152 1.75 4.01 7.14
C GLY A 152 0.83 2.98 6.47
N GLY A 153 -0.40 3.37 6.16
CA GLY A 153 -1.40 2.51 5.52
C GLY A 153 -2.55 3.33 4.94
N PHE A 154 -3.45 2.69 4.21
CA PHE A 154 -4.62 3.36 3.63
C PHE A 154 -5.81 2.42 3.47
N VAL A 155 -7.02 3.01 3.42
CA VAL A 155 -8.26 2.32 3.01
C VAL A 155 -9.09 3.27 2.15
N VAL A 156 -9.47 2.82 0.96
CA VAL A 156 -10.36 3.59 0.06
C VAL A 156 -11.81 3.37 0.48
N SER A 157 -12.63 4.40 0.41
CA SER A 157 -14.07 4.29 0.71
C SER A 157 -14.77 3.37 -0.28
N PRO A 158 -15.87 2.70 0.10
CA PRO A 158 -16.64 1.84 -0.81
C PRO A 158 -17.14 2.54 -2.08
N LYS A 159 -17.33 3.87 -2.01
CA LYS A 159 -17.72 4.68 -3.17
C LYS A 159 -16.54 5.13 -4.04
N GLY A 160 -15.30 4.98 -3.57
CA GLY A 160 -14.11 5.45 -4.26
C GLY A 160 -13.94 6.98 -4.29
N ASP A 161 -14.72 7.72 -3.49
CA ASP A 161 -14.71 9.18 -3.41
C ASP A 161 -13.85 9.72 -2.26
N LYS A 162 -13.45 8.87 -1.32
CA LYS A 162 -12.61 9.20 -0.17
C LYS A 162 -11.52 8.17 0.05
N ILE A 163 -10.48 8.61 0.72
CA ILE A 163 -9.40 7.75 1.20
C ILE A 163 -9.10 8.11 2.65
N LEU A 164 -8.92 7.11 3.49
CA LEU A 164 -8.29 7.28 4.79
C LEU A 164 -6.87 6.73 4.75
N TYR A 165 -5.99 7.33 5.54
CA TYR A 165 -4.61 6.88 5.72
C TYR A 165 -4.09 7.33 7.08
N ASN A 166 -3.09 6.64 7.59
CA ASN A 166 -2.44 7.06 8.84
C ASN A 166 -1.07 7.67 8.58
N ILE A 167 -0.75 8.67 9.37
CA ILE A 167 0.59 9.29 9.43
C ILE A 167 1.00 9.52 10.88
N SER A 168 2.32 9.58 11.09
CA SER A 168 2.89 9.94 12.39
C SER A 168 2.85 11.45 12.57
N VAL A 169 2.16 11.93 13.61
CA VAL A 169 1.96 13.35 13.92
C VAL A 169 2.65 13.67 15.24
N LYS A 170 3.43 14.74 15.26
CA LYS A 170 4.06 15.20 16.50
C LYS A 170 3.04 15.92 17.36
N VAL A 171 2.82 15.44 18.56
CA VAL A 171 1.90 16.00 19.57
C VAL A 171 2.66 16.45 20.81
N ASP A 172 3.55 15.61 21.35
CA ASP A 172 4.30 15.93 22.56
C ASP A 172 5.61 16.64 22.25
N SER A 173 5.99 17.55 23.13
CA SER A 173 7.28 18.22 23.09
C SER A 173 8.40 17.25 23.46
N THR A 174 9.47 17.28 22.70
CA THR A 174 10.68 16.49 22.98
C THR A 174 11.76 17.35 23.64
N LYS A 175 12.88 16.72 24.03
CA LYS A 175 14.07 17.44 24.52
C LYS A 175 14.53 18.52 23.55
N ASP A 176 14.45 18.29 22.24
CA ASP A 176 14.91 19.25 21.23
C ASP A 176 14.00 20.48 21.13
N ASP A 177 12.71 20.32 21.43
CA ASP A 177 11.76 21.43 21.52
C ASP A 177 11.97 22.25 22.79
N LEU A 178 12.17 21.57 23.93
CA LEU A 178 12.32 22.20 25.24
C LEU A 178 13.71 22.82 25.42
N TYR A 179 14.74 22.21 24.83
CA TYR A 179 16.15 22.59 24.99
C TYR A 179 16.91 22.64 23.66
N PRO A 180 16.51 23.51 22.71
CA PRO A 180 17.05 23.50 21.35
C PRO A 180 18.57 23.78 21.29
N LYS A 181 19.12 24.47 22.29
CA LYS A 181 20.58 24.69 22.39
C LYS A 181 21.40 23.41 22.57
N TYR A 182 20.78 22.32 22.97
CA TYR A 182 21.43 21.01 23.14
C TYR A 182 21.12 20.02 22.01
N GLY A 183 20.74 20.48 20.83
CA GLY A 183 20.32 19.68 19.70
C GLY A 183 21.31 18.58 19.25
N LYS A 184 22.61 18.74 19.58
CA LYS A 184 23.62 17.69 19.33
C LYS A 184 23.62 16.56 20.38
N SER A 185 22.93 16.73 21.50
CA SER A 185 22.82 15.70 22.54
C SER A 185 21.86 14.60 22.09
N THR A 186 22.22 13.35 22.30
CA THR A 186 21.35 12.17 22.06
C THR A 186 20.51 11.81 23.28
N ALA A 187 20.56 12.61 24.36
CA ALA A 187 19.75 12.40 25.56
C ALA A 187 18.26 12.54 25.21
N LYS A 188 17.43 11.73 25.89
CA LYS A 188 15.97 11.81 25.83
C LYS A 188 15.45 12.12 27.24
N ILE A 189 14.37 12.87 27.32
CA ILE A 189 13.73 13.27 28.58
C ILE A 189 12.30 12.79 28.52
N TYR A 190 11.87 12.08 29.54
CA TYR A 190 10.52 11.57 29.71
C TYR A 190 10.06 11.86 31.12
N ASP A 191 8.85 12.33 31.28
CA ASP A 191 8.23 12.62 32.56
C ASP A 191 7.26 11.52 33.00
N ASP A 192 6.90 10.61 32.07
CA ASP A 192 5.96 9.51 32.30
C ASP A 192 6.30 8.28 31.43
N LEU A 193 5.55 7.19 31.58
CA LEU A 193 5.61 5.99 30.76
C LEU A 193 4.68 6.15 29.51
N MET A 194 4.92 5.43 28.38
CA MET A 194 6.08 4.56 28.20
C MET A 194 7.21 5.37 27.59
N VAL A 195 8.43 5.05 27.94
CA VAL A 195 9.62 5.73 27.38
C VAL A 195 10.12 5.00 26.12
N ARG A 196 9.82 3.70 26.02
CA ARG A 196 10.28 2.82 24.94
C ARG A 196 9.28 1.70 24.70
N HIS A 197 9.10 1.33 23.43
CA HIS A 197 8.36 0.14 23.02
C HIS A 197 9.24 -0.69 22.07
N TRP A 198 9.43 -1.99 22.36
CA TRP A 198 10.34 -2.88 21.62
C TRP A 198 11.74 -2.27 21.46
N ASP A 199 12.14 -1.93 20.24
CA ASP A 199 13.44 -1.42 19.85
C ASP A 199 13.46 0.09 19.54
N TYR A 200 12.31 0.80 19.65
CA TYR A 200 12.23 2.23 19.41
C TYR A 200 11.86 3.04 20.66
N TRP A 201 12.44 4.22 20.75
CA TRP A 201 12.14 5.19 21.79
C TRP A 201 10.95 6.05 21.34
N LEU A 202 10.06 6.36 22.26
CA LEU A 202 9.01 7.34 21.98
C LEU A 202 9.63 8.71 21.71
N ASP A 203 9.13 9.39 20.71
CA ASP A 203 9.66 10.67 20.20
C ASP A 203 8.64 11.79 20.17
N GLY A 204 7.51 11.59 20.86
CA GLY A 204 6.40 12.55 20.92
C GLY A 204 5.51 12.53 19.70
N THR A 205 5.67 11.55 18.81
CA THR A 205 4.77 11.34 17.67
C THR A 205 3.77 10.24 17.95
N TYR A 206 2.59 10.37 17.36
CA TYR A 206 1.50 9.39 17.43
C TYR A 206 0.91 9.19 16.04
N ASN A 207 0.45 7.98 15.74
CA ASN A 207 -0.27 7.70 14.52
C ASN A 207 -1.68 8.28 14.58
N HIS A 208 -2.00 9.14 13.64
CA HIS A 208 -3.34 9.71 13.46
C HIS A 208 -3.95 9.25 12.14
N ILE A 209 -5.27 9.09 12.12
CA ILE A 209 -6.02 8.82 10.89
C ILE A 209 -6.39 10.13 10.24
N PHE A 210 -6.12 10.21 8.94
CA PHE A 210 -6.56 11.30 8.08
C PHE A 210 -7.62 10.79 7.11
N VAL A 211 -8.67 11.58 6.93
CA VAL A 211 -9.68 11.34 5.89
C VAL A 211 -9.56 12.44 4.85
N ALA A 212 -9.42 12.07 3.60
CA ALA A 212 -9.30 12.99 2.48
C ALA A 212 -10.30 12.67 1.37
N ASP A 213 -10.70 13.68 0.61
CA ASP A 213 -11.45 13.51 -0.63
C ASP A 213 -10.52 12.94 -1.71
N LEU A 214 -11.01 11.99 -2.49
CA LEU A 214 -10.28 11.42 -3.62
C LEU A 214 -10.79 12.03 -4.93
N GLU A 215 -10.15 13.12 -5.35
CA GLU A 215 -10.54 13.88 -6.52
C GLU A 215 -9.52 13.78 -7.64
N LYS A 216 -9.95 13.37 -8.84
CA LYS A 216 -9.10 13.27 -10.04
C LYS A 216 -7.80 12.50 -9.80
N GLY A 217 -7.84 11.47 -8.94
CA GLY A 217 -6.69 10.66 -8.59
C GLY A 217 -5.69 11.34 -7.65
N LYS A 218 -6.15 12.27 -6.80
CA LYS A 218 -5.37 12.91 -5.74
C LYS A 218 -6.17 12.97 -4.44
N ALA A 219 -5.49 12.74 -3.32
CA ALA A 219 -6.04 13.01 -2.00
C ALA A 219 -6.02 14.52 -1.74
N LYS A 220 -7.15 15.09 -1.34
CA LYS A 220 -7.31 16.51 -1.06
C LYS A 220 -8.13 16.73 0.20
N ASN A 221 -8.05 17.95 0.74
CA ASN A 221 -8.85 18.38 1.91
C ASN A 221 -8.71 17.40 3.07
N ALA A 222 -7.50 16.92 3.34
CA ALA A 222 -7.25 15.96 4.40
C ALA A 222 -7.57 16.53 5.78
N ILE A 223 -8.34 15.79 6.55
CA ILE A 223 -8.75 16.15 7.92
C ILE A 223 -8.16 15.12 8.87
N ASP A 224 -7.39 15.56 9.85
CA ASP A 224 -6.94 14.75 10.97
C ASP A 224 -8.11 14.56 11.95
N ILE A 225 -8.59 13.32 12.09
CA ILE A 225 -9.71 12.99 12.98
C ILE A 225 -9.28 12.80 14.44
N ASN A 226 -7.97 12.70 14.69
CA ASN A 226 -7.37 12.54 16.01
C ASN A 226 -6.60 13.81 16.44
N LYS A 227 -6.89 14.95 15.85
CA LYS A 227 -6.13 16.18 16.04
C LYS A 227 -5.95 16.55 17.50
N GLY A 228 -4.69 16.60 17.92
CA GLY A 228 -4.31 16.97 19.29
C GLY A 228 -4.40 15.80 20.29
N GLU A 229 -4.74 14.61 19.85
CA GLU A 229 -4.78 13.41 20.69
C GLU A 229 -3.36 12.80 20.83
N ALA A 230 -2.95 12.48 22.06
CA ALA A 230 -1.66 11.89 22.37
C ALA A 230 -1.76 10.35 22.51
N TRP A 231 -2.35 9.69 21.51
CA TRP A 231 -2.43 8.23 21.40
C TRP A 231 -2.49 7.79 19.94
N ASP A 232 -2.04 6.57 19.73
CA ASP A 232 -1.98 5.99 18.40
C ASP A 232 -3.33 5.49 17.88
N THR A 233 -3.64 5.85 16.64
CA THR A 233 -4.73 5.28 15.86
C THR A 233 -4.27 5.14 14.39
N PRO A 234 -4.02 3.94 13.85
CA PRO A 234 -4.10 2.61 14.47
C PRO A 234 -3.19 2.43 15.68
N MET A 235 -3.58 1.54 16.58
CA MET A 235 -2.85 1.32 17.85
C MET A 235 -1.42 0.81 17.63
N ALA A 236 -0.50 1.27 18.48
CA ALA A 236 0.78 0.60 18.67
C ALA A 236 0.53 -0.85 19.18
N SER A 237 1.37 -1.81 18.87
CA SER A 237 2.68 -1.80 18.22
C SER A 237 2.61 -2.02 16.71
N ASP A 238 1.49 -2.51 16.19
CA ASP A 238 1.43 -3.00 14.81
C ASP A 238 1.06 -1.89 13.83
N PHE A 239 0.38 -0.83 14.33
CA PHE A 239 -0.13 0.29 13.52
C PHE A 239 -0.92 -0.18 12.29
N ASP A 240 -1.60 -1.34 12.43
CA ASP A 240 -2.30 -1.98 11.31
C ASP A 240 -3.57 -1.22 10.95
N ILE A 241 -3.56 -0.64 9.75
CA ILE A 241 -4.68 0.11 9.19
C ILE A 241 -5.94 -0.75 9.02
N SER A 242 -5.85 -2.08 9.04
CA SER A 242 -7.01 -2.98 8.96
C SER A 242 -7.95 -2.86 10.17
N SER A 243 -7.46 -2.26 11.27
CA SER A 243 -8.27 -1.91 12.43
C SER A 243 -9.19 -0.70 12.21
N VAL A 244 -9.09 -0.06 11.05
CA VAL A 244 -9.88 1.11 10.65
C VAL A 244 -10.72 0.76 9.43
N VAL A 245 -12.04 0.81 9.54
CA VAL A 245 -12.93 0.36 8.47
C VAL A 245 -14.01 1.40 8.15
N TRP A 246 -14.40 1.48 6.89
CA TRP A 246 -15.58 2.23 6.46
C TRP A 246 -16.86 1.43 6.70
N ASN A 247 -17.95 2.12 7.00
CA ASN A 247 -19.26 1.52 6.84
C ASN A 247 -19.57 1.32 5.34
N HIS A 248 -20.52 0.45 5.02
CA HIS A 248 -20.88 0.14 3.63
C HIS A 248 -21.30 1.38 2.82
N ALA A 249 -21.90 2.36 3.46
CA ALA A 249 -22.31 3.61 2.81
C ALA A 249 -21.13 4.59 2.54
N GLY A 250 -19.94 4.34 3.09
CA GLY A 250 -18.78 5.25 2.98
C GLY A 250 -18.98 6.58 3.67
N THR A 251 -19.81 6.64 4.72
CA THR A 251 -20.16 7.88 5.45
C THR A 251 -19.63 7.93 6.86
N GLN A 252 -19.21 6.80 7.41
CA GLN A 252 -18.66 6.66 8.76
C GLN A 252 -17.49 5.71 8.72
N ILE A 253 -16.58 5.87 9.67
CA ILE A 253 -15.49 4.95 9.94
C ILE A 253 -15.63 4.42 11.36
N ALA A 254 -15.27 3.15 11.56
CA ALA A 254 -15.09 2.56 12.87
C ALA A 254 -13.61 2.19 13.03
N TYR A 255 -13.06 2.42 14.21
CA TYR A 255 -11.68 2.10 14.53
C TYR A 255 -11.52 1.70 15.99
N SER A 256 -10.54 0.85 16.28
CA SER A 256 -10.14 0.56 17.64
C SER A 256 -9.04 1.51 18.07
N SER A 257 -9.11 2.01 19.30
CA SER A 257 -8.08 2.86 19.88
C SER A 257 -8.01 2.68 21.40
N LYS A 258 -6.84 2.92 21.94
CA LYS A 258 -6.57 2.96 23.36
C LYS A 258 -6.33 4.40 23.76
N LYS A 259 -7.42 5.16 24.02
CA LYS A 259 -7.38 6.61 24.26
C LYS A 259 -6.93 6.94 25.68
N ILE A 260 -5.76 6.47 26.02
CA ILE A 260 -5.07 6.71 27.30
C ILE A 260 -3.56 6.87 27.03
N HIS A 261 -2.85 7.48 27.94
CA HIS A 261 -1.39 7.69 27.86
C HIS A 261 -0.72 7.52 29.23
N GLY A 262 0.60 7.64 29.25
CA GLY A 262 1.36 7.59 30.48
C GLY A 262 1.34 6.22 31.15
N MET A 263 1.40 6.21 32.48
CA MET A 263 1.40 4.99 33.29
C MET A 263 0.15 4.13 33.03
N GLU A 264 -1.01 4.73 32.84
CA GLU A 264 -2.25 4.00 32.58
C GLU A 264 -2.17 3.20 31.29
N TYR A 265 -1.56 3.77 30.25
CA TYR A 265 -1.29 3.04 29.00
C TYR A 265 -0.43 1.80 29.21
N ALA A 266 0.56 1.88 30.09
CA ALA A 266 1.51 0.81 30.31
C ALA A 266 0.92 -0.39 31.07
N VAL A 267 -0.13 -0.19 31.88
CA VAL A 267 -0.68 -1.21 32.80
C VAL A 267 -1.99 -1.85 32.31
N THR A 268 -2.59 -1.36 31.24
CA THR A 268 -3.82 -1.94 30.69
C THR A 268 -3.67 -2.37 29.25
N THR A 269 -4.36 -3.43 28.86
CA THR A 269 -4.49 -3.88 27.46
C THR A 269 -5.86 -3.52 26.85
N ASN A 270 -6.70 -2.81 27.62
CA ASN A 270 -8.04 -2.44 27.18
C ASN A 270 -8.01 -1.45 26.02
N SER A 271 -8.84 -1.68 25.04
CA SER A 271 -9.11 -0.76 23.92
C SER A 271 -10.61 -0.75 23.61
N ASP A 272 -11.09 0.34 23.05
CA ASP A 272 -12.49 0.53 22.71
C ASP A 272 -12.65 0.75 21.21
N ILE A 273 -13.90 0.57 20.73
CA ILE A 273 -14.28 0.86 19.34
C ILE A 273 -14.95 2.23 19.30
N TYR A 274 -14.51 3.05 18.38
CA TYR A 274 -15.00 4.42 18.13
C TYR A 274 -15.59 4.50 16.72
N ILE A 275 -16.59 5.38 16.57
CA ILE A 275 -17.23 5.68 15.27
C ILE A 275 -17.23 7.18 15.05
#